data_5af6aa85a7591033e699e34f070f7fc2
#
_entry.id   5af6aa85a7591033e699e34f070f7fc2
#
_cell.length_a   1.000
_cell.length_b   1.000
_cell.length_c   1.000
_cell.angle_alpha   90.00
_cell.angle_beta   90.00
_cell.angle_gamma   90.00
#
_symmetry.space_group_name_H-M   'P 1'
#
loop_
_entity.id
_entity.type
_entity.pdbx_description
1 polymer ?
#
loop_
_entity_poly.entity_id
_entity_poly.type
_entity_poly.pdbx_seq_one_letter_code
_entity_poly.pdbx_strand_id
1 'polypeptide(L)'
;MKIKTILGLLLAVCVWGVTADAMQRATTCDRDCLRAKVTQLLYAFLKHDVSGLPVAGTVRVTEDAVEKPLAKVGLVNTVTRLRGFRQDIIDERAGVAGADVVVEESGAPVLLVVRLKVVADKLTEVELVATRSSAEGLIFNIDGLSAQSEVMNYAPRPEQLSTRDEAIKAAMHYPAGLNAAKTFADVNAPFAADAYRYENGQVMAGPDCKFAPGCQNISTQSLAIFNRLGDVQTRVVAVDERMGIVWLRMAWGVRERGGDQLTVWETFKVYDGKIHAVEAFMRILPVAKRNGGWE
;
A
#
# COMPACT_ATOMS: atom_id res chain seq x y z
N MET A 1 -81.45 28.32 -18.01
CA MET A 1 -80.02 28.30 -18.42
C MET A 1 -79.17 27.70 -17.33
N LYS A 2 -78.82 26.42 -17.42
CA LYS A 2 -78.11 25.66 -16.34
C LYS A 2 -76.65 25.51 -16.78
N ILE A 3 -75.74 26.10 -16.01
CA ILE A 3 -74.27 25.96 -16.17
C ILE A 3 -73.84 24.72 -15.42
N LYS A 4 -73.24 23.74 -16.13
CA LYS A 4 -72.61 22.56 -15.53
C LYS A 4 -71.15 22.84 -15.28
N THR A 5 -70.73 22.82 -14.01
CA THR A 5 -69.36 22.91 -13.60
C THR A 5 -68.71 21.50 -13.70
N ILE A 6 -67.65 21.37 -14.50
CA ILE A 6 -66.83 20.13 -14.59
C ILE A 6 -65.68 20.26 -13.62
N LEU A 7 -65.61 19.37 -12.61
CA LEU A 7 -64.53 19.27 -11.64
C LEU A 7 -63.45 18.34 -12.23
N GLY A 8 -62.32 18.90 -12.62
CA GLY A 8 -61.17 18.13 -13.11
C GLY A 8 -60.34 17.59 -11.97
N LEU A 9 -60.24 16.27 -11.89
CA LEU A 9 -59.37 15.55 -10.91
C LEU A 9 -57.96 15.48 -11.43
N LEU A 10 -57.03 16.24 -10.84
CA LEU A 10 -55.60 16.15 -11.12
C LEU A 10 -55.00 14.97 -10.32
N LEU A 11 -54.65 13.88 -11.02
CA LEU A 11 -53.82 12.79 -10.49
C LEU A 11 -52.36 13.24 -10.46
N ALA A 12 -51.80 13.49 -9.31
CA ALA A 12 -50.36 13.69 -9.11
C ALA A 12 -49.67 12.32 -9.13
N VAL A 13 -48.95 12.02 -10.20
CA VAL A 13 -48.06 10.86 -10.32
C VAL A 13 -46.77 11.21 -9.58
N CYS A 14 -46.57 10.69 -8.37
CA CYS A 14 -45.28 10.72 -7.67
C CYS A 14 -44.32 9.72 -8.36
N VAL A 15 -43.52 10.21 -9.29
CA VAL A 15 -42.36 9.45 -9.79
C VAL A 15 -41.29 9.46 -8.72
N TRP A 16 -41.14 8.35 -8.06
CA TRP A 16 -39.98 8.14 -7.16
C TRP A 16 -38.75 8.00 -8.04
N GLY A 17 -37.97 9.06 -8.12
CA GLY A 17 -36.66 9.04 -8.74
C GLY A 17 -35.72 8.19 -7.88
N VAL A 18 -35.47 6.96 -8.32
CA VAL A 18 -34.34 6.17 -7.80
C VAL A 18 -33.09 6.90 -8.29
N THR A 19 -32.38 7.56 -7.41
CA THR A 19 -31.19 8.32 -7.74
C THR A 19 -30.12 7.38 -8.31
N ALA A 20 -29.46 7.79 -9.38
CA ALA A 20 -28.40 7.05 -10.07
C ALA A 20 -27.25 6.59 -9.15
N ASP A 21 -27.07 7.23 -7.98
CA ASP A 21 -26.10 6.86 -6.97
C ASP A 21 -26.35 5.48 -6.32
N ALA A 22 -27.62 5.05 -6.19
CA ALA A 22 -27.91 3.73 -5.63
C ALA A 22 -27.60 2.60 -6.63
N MET A 23 -27.64 2.90 -7.94
CA MET A 23 -27.38 1.93 -8.99
C MET A 23 -25.88 1.75 -9.27
N GLN A 24 -25.05 2.75 -8.97
CA GLN A 24 -23.61 2.71 -9.19
C GLN A 24 -22.85 2.00 -8.06
N ARG A 25 -23.44 1.87 -6.87
CA ARG A 25 -22.86 1.10 -5.74
C ARG A 25 -23.01 -0.41 -5.86
N ALA A 26 -23.85 -0.90 -6.74
CA ALA A 26 -24.15 -2.34 -6.87
C ALA A 26 -23.11 -3.15 -7.68
N THR A 27 -22.03 -2.54 -8.17
CA THR A 27 -21.02 -3.22 -9.01
C THR A 27 -19.56 -2.93 -8.62
N THR A 28 -19.31 -2.35 -7.46
CA THR A 28 -17.95 -2.13 -6.97
C THR A 28 -17.48 -3.32 -6.16
N CYS A 29 -16.30 -3.85 -6.49
CA CYS A 29 -15.59 -4.86 -5.73
C CYS A 29 -15.35 -4.32 -4.30
N ASP A 30 -16.04 -4.88 -3.32
CA ASP A 30 -15.93 -4.49 -1.90
C ASP A 30 -14.60 -4.99 -1.29
N ARG A 31 -14.41 -4.78 0.01
CA ARG A 31 -13.19 -5.16 0.72
C ARG A 31 -12.82 -6.63 0.54
N ASP A 32 -13.80 -7.53 0.68
CA ASP A 32 -13.55 -8.97 0.58
C ASP A 32 -13.25 -9.39 -0.86
N CYS A 33 -13.94 -8.80 -1.83
CA CYS A 33 -13.64 -8.96 -3.23
C CYS A 33 -12.21 -8.48 -3.56
N LEU A 34 -11.82 -7.27 -3.11
CA LEU A 34 -10.48 -6.72 -3.33
C LEU A 34 -9.39 -7.62 -2.71
N ARG A 35 -9.60 -8.06 -1.46
CA ARG A 35 -8.70 -9.00 -0.77
C ARG A 35 -8.59 -10.33 -1.54
N ALA A 36 -9.71 -10.82 -2.05
CA ALA A 36 -9.74 -12.05 -2.83
C ALA A 36 -8.92 -11.93 -4.13
N LYS A 37 -8.85 -10.73 -4.78
CA LYS A 37 -8.01 -10.54 -5.98
C LYS A 37 -6.52 -10.72 -5.67
N VAL A 38 -6.04 -10.20 -4.53
CA VAL A 38 -4.65 -10.46 -4.08
C VAL A 38 -4.43 -11.97 -3.87
N THR A 39 -5.35 -12.63 -3.19
CA THR A 39 -5.27 -14.07 -2.94
C THR A 39 -5.26 -14.86 -4.25
N GLN A 40 -6.13 -14.52 -5.20
CA GLN A 40 -6.19 -15.18 -6.52
C GLN A 40 -4.86 -15.03 -7.28
N LEU A 41 -4.25 -13.84 -7.26
CA LEU A 41 -2.95 -13.62 -7.90
C LEU A 41 -1.85 -14.46 -7.26
N LEU A 42 -1.75 -14.48 -5.91
CA LEU A 42 -0.75 -15.27 -5.20
C LEU A 42 -0.90 -16.77 -5.47
N TYR A 43 -2.13 -17.28 -5.53
CA TYR A 43 -2.38 -18.68 -5.90
C TYR A 43 -2.13 -18.98 -7.38
N ALA A 44 -2.33 -17.99 -8.26
CA ALA A 44 -1.96 -18.12 -9.67
C ALA A 44 -0.44 -18.28 -9.84
N PHE A 45 0.36 -17.56 -9.03
CA PHE A 45 1.81 -17.76 -8.98
C PHE A 45 2.18 -19.18 -8.53
N LEU A 46 1.56 -19.69 -7.44
CA LEU A 46 1.79 -21.06 -6.97
C LEU A 46 1.43 -22.15 -7.99
N LYS A 47 0.43 -21.87 -8.81
CA LYS A 47 -0.03 -22.79 -9.86
C LYS A 47 0.74 -22.62 -11.17
N HIS A 48 1.61 -21.60 -11.24
CA HIS A 48 2.31 -21.20 -12.48
C HIS A 48 1.35 -20.91 -13.64
N ASP A 49 0.12 -20.49 -13.33
CA ASP A 49 -0.94 -20.22 -14.29
C ASP A 49 -1.76 -18.99 -13.92
N VAL A 50 -1.72 -17.99 -14.76
CA VAL A 50 -2.46 -16.73 -14.64
C VAL A 50 -3.67 -16.63 -15.56
N SER A 51 -3.95 -17.65 -16.36
CA SER A 51 -5.00 -17.64 -17.38
C SER A 51 -6.41 -17.50 -16.80
N GLY A 52 -6.61 -17.98 -15.57
CA GLY A 52 -7.89 -17.88 -14.84
C GLY A 52 -8.11 -16.55 -14.10
N LEU A 53 -7.17 -15.61 -14.14
CA LEU A 53 -7.35 -14.32 -13.47
C LEU A 53 -8.31 -13.41 -14.23
N PRO A 54 -9.18 -12.68 -13.53
CA PRO A 54 -10.13 -11.75 -14.15
C PRO A 54 -9.41 -10.45 -14.55
N VAL A 55 -8.66 -10.48 -15.65
CA VAL A 55 -7.95 -9.31 -16.17
C VAL A 55 -8.81 -8.51 -17.15
N ALA A 56 -8.59 -7.21 -17.21
CA ALA A 56 -9.18 -6.36 -18.26
C ALA A 56 -8.50 -6.62 -19.62
N GLY A 57 -9.17 -6.24 -20.71
CA GLY A 57 -8.58 -6.39 -22.06
C GLY A 57 -7.25 -5.65 -22.21
N THR A 58 -7.09 -4.53 -21.51
CA THR A 58 -5.82 -3.80 -21.37
C THR A 58 -5.45 -3.77 -19.89
N VAL A 59 -4.62 -4.71 -19.45
CA VAL A 59 -4.04 -4.71 -18.10
C VAL A 59 -2.60 -4.22 -18.17
N ARG A 60 -2.24 -3.27 -17.32
CA ARG A 60 -0.85 -2.84 -17.17
C ARG A 60 -0.17 -3.64 -16.07
N VAL A 61 0.95 -4.26 -16.37
CA VAL A 61 1.70 -5.08 -15.41
C VAL A 61 3.15 -4.64 -15.37
N THR A 62 3.67 -4.44 -14.16
CA THR A 62 5.12 -4.25 -13.95
C THR A 62 5.64 -5.25 -12.92
N GLU A 63 6.85 -5.74 -13.14
CA GLU A 63 7.66 -6.46 -12.17
C GLU A 63 8.99 -5.72 -12.04
N ASP A 64 9.31 -5.28 -10.81
CA ASP A 64 10.53 -4.50 -10.53
C ASP A 64 10.65 -3.27 -11.46
N ALA A 65 9.55 -2.55 -11.63
CA ALA A 65 9.40 -1.38 -12.51
C ALA A 65 9.62 -1.66 -14.01
N VAL A 66 9.64 -2.91 -14.45
CA VAL A 66 9.69 -3.29 -15.87
C VAL A 66 8.31 -3.74 -16.32
N GLU A 67 7.75 -3.04 -17.31
CA GLU A 67 6.47 -3.41 -17.91
C GLU A 67 6.60 -4.68 -18.75
N LYS A 68 5.66 -5.61 -18.57
CA LYS A 68 5.63 -6.89 -19.28
C LYS A 68 4.22 -7.50 -19.27
N PRO A 69 3.90 -8.42 -20.20
CA PRO A 69 2.66 -9.21 -20.11
C PRO A 69 2.59 -10.00 -18.81
N LEU A 70 1.41 -10.15 -18.20
CA LEU A 70 1.22 -10.86 -16.93
C LEU A 70 1.79 -12.30 -16.98
N ALA A 71 1.59 -13.03 -18.06
CA ALA A 71 2.14 -14.37 -18.26
C ALA A 71 3.69 -14.41 -18.41
N LYS A 72 4.36 -13.24 -18.51
CA LYS A 72 5.82 -13.12 -18.58
C LYS A 72 6.45 -12.56 -17.31
N VAL A 73 5.65 -12.37 -16.27
CA VAL A 73 6.13 -12.07 -14.90
C VAL A 73 6.97 -13.24 -14.40
N GLY A 74 8.18 -12.96 -13.91
CA GLY A 74 9.10 -14.00 -13.43
C GLY A 74 8.51 -14.80 -12.27
N LEU A 75 7.85 -14.11 -11.33
CA LEU A 75 7.18 -14.70 -10.16
C LEU A 75 6.14 -15.77 -10.53
N VAL A 76 5.52 -15.70 -11.72
CA VAL A 76 4.61 -16.76 -12.22
C VAL A 76 5.33 -18.09 -12.34
N ASN A 77 6.63 -18.09 -12.68
CA ASN A 77 7.37 -19.32 -12.92
C ASN A 77 8.24 -19.75 -11.72
N THR A 78 8.48 -18.85 -10.76
CA THR A 78 9.51 -19.05 -9.74
C THR A 78 8.94 -19.25 -8.34
N VAL A 79 7.72 -18.74 -8.04
CA VAL A 79 7.12 -18.87 -6.71
C VAL A 79 6.69 -20.31 -6.46
N THR A 80 7.22 -20.90 -5.37
CA THR A 80 6.96 -22.30 -4.98
C THR A 80 6.16 -22.42 -3.70
N ARG A 81 6.09 -21.36 -2.87
CA ARG A 81 5.39 -21.38 -1.60
C ARG A 81 5.01 -19.98 -1.12
N LEU A 82 3.89 -19.86 -0.40
CA LEU A 82 3.56 -18.71 0.44
C LEU A 82 4.03 -18.97 1.87
N ARG A 83 4.80 -18.05 2.47
CA ARG A 83 5.17 -18.10 3.89
C ARG A 83 4.12 -17.37 4.72
N GLY A 84 4.00 -17.56 5.98
CA GLY A 84 2.89 -17.07 6.80
C GLY A 84 2.69 -15.55 6.88
N PHE A 85 3.71 -14.72 6.57
CA PHE A 85 3.58 -13.27 6.61
C PHE A 85 2.78 -12.73 5.42
N ARG A 86 1.74 -11.96 5.73
CA ARG A 86 0.95 -11.18 4.77
C ARG A 86 0.29 -10.01 5.48
N GLN A 87 0.57 -8.79 5.05
CA GLN A 87 -0.10 -7.57 5.49
C GLN A 87 -0.92 -7.00 4.34
N ASP A 88 -2.25 -7.06 4.44
CA ASP A 88 -3.16 -6.50 3.42
C ASP A 88 -3.37 -5.01 3.62
N ILE A 89 -3.51 -4.28 2.51
CA ILE A 89 -3.90 -2.88 2.44
C ILE A 89 -5.04 -2.75 1.42
N ILE A 90 -6.24 -2.37 1.86
CA ILE A 90 -7.43 -2.38 1.00
C ILE A 90 -8.07 -1.00 0.95
N ASP A 91 -7.96 -0.33 -0.18
CA ASP A 91 -8.60 0.96 -0.46
C ASP A 91 -9.87 0.73 -1.29
N GLU A 92 -11.01 0.60 -0.60
CA GLU A 92 -12.30 0.34 -1.26
C GLU A 92 -12.73 1.51 -2.15
N ARG A 93 -12.44 2.75 -1.73
CA ARG A 93 -12.78 3.97 -2.47
C ARG A 93 -12.01 4.07 -3.78
N ALA A 94 -10.73 3.74 -3.75
CA ALA A 94 -9.88 3.77 -4.93
C ALA A 94 -9.94 2.46 -5.74
N GLY A 95 -10.57 1.39 -5.24
CA GLY A 95 -10.50 0.07 -5.87
C GLY A 95 -9.07 -0.45 -5.96
N VAL A 96 -8.26 -0.20 -4.93
CA VAL A 96 -6.86 -0.67 -4.86
C VAL A 96 -6.76 -1.74 -3.78
N ALA A 97 -6.15 -2.84 -4.12
CA ALA A 97 -5.78 -3.89 -3.18
C ALA A 97 -4.28 -4.11 -3.21
N GLY A 98 -3.66 -4.13 -2.05
CA GLY A 98 -2.24 -4.39 -1.91
C GLY A 98 -1.94 -5.39 -0.80
N ALA A 99 -0.75 -5.94 -0.86
CA ALA A 99 -0.20 -6.71 0.24
C ALA A 99 1.32 -6.72 0.22
N ASP A 100 1.90 -6.65 1.42
CA ASP A 100 3.28 -7.04 1.67
C ASP A 100 3.27 -8.50 2.11
N VAL A 101 3.97 -9.37 1.39
CA VAL A 101 3.96 -10.82 1.63
C VAL A 101 5.36 -11.42 1.57
N VAL A 102 5.56 -12.53 2.28
CA VAL A 102 6.77 -13.34 2.12
C VAL A 102 6.41 -14.60 1.34
N VAL A 103 7.09 -14.78 0.20
CA VAL A 103 6.97 -15.98 -0.65
C VAL A 103 8.29 -16.73 -0.71
N GLU A 104 8.32 -17.88 -1.34
CA GLU A 104 9.55 -18.62 -1.65
C GLU A 104 9.70 -18.81 -3.16
N GLU A 105 10.92 -18.62 -3.63
CA GLU A 105 11.37 -19.02 -4.97
C GLU A 105 12.40 -20.15 -4.80
N SER A 106 12.04 -21.38 -5.17
CA SER A 106 12.93 -22.56 -5.06
C SER A 106 13.54 -22.76 -3.66
N GLY A 107 12.76 -22.49 -2.60
CA GLY A 107 13.17 -22.61 -1.20
C GLY A 107 13.81 -21.36 -0.61
N ALA A 108 14.18 -20.37 -1.41
CA ALA A 108 14.70 -19.09 -0.95
C ALA A 108 13.57 -18.09 -0.65
N PRO A 109 13.59 -17.38 0.48
CA PRO A 109 12.56 -16.40 0.81
C PRO A 109 12.68 -15.15 -0.07
N VAL A 110 11.52 -14.55 -0.37
CA VAL A 110 11.40 -13.30 -1.15
C VAL A 110 10.39 -12.40 -0.46
N LEU A 111 10.75 -11.13 -0.24
CA LEU A 111 9.82 -10.09 0.16
C LEU A 111 9.14 -9.58 -1.10
N LEU A 112 7.82 -9.69 -1.16
CA LEU A 112 7.04 -9.32 -2.32
C LEU A 112 6.00 -8.27 -1.96
N VAL A 113 6.06 -7.13 -2.63
CA VAL A 113 5.00 -6.12 -2.67
C VAL A 113 4.07 -6.44 -3.83
N VAL A 114 2.78 -6.52 -3.55
CA VAL A 114 1.73 -6.67 -4.54
C VAL A 114 0.81 -5.46 -4.48
N ARG A 115 0.61 -4.76 -5.60
CA ARG A 115 -0.44 -3.75 -5.75
C ARG A 115 -1.30 -4.08 -6.96
N LEU A 116 -2.61 -4.07 -6.77
CA LEU A 116 -3.63 -4.30 -7.79
C LEU A 116 -4.56 -3.10 -7.89
N LYS A 117 -4.96 -2.74 -9.11
CA LYS A 117 -6.10 -1.87 -9.37
C LYS A 117 -7.23 -2.71 -9.95
N VAL A 118 -8.41 -2.56 -9.38
CA VAL A 118 -9.62 -3.29 -9.77
C VAL A 118 -10.67 -2.30 -10.25
N VAL A 119 -11.18 -2.52 -11.46
CA VAL A 119 -12.28 -1.75 -12.05
C VAL A 119 -13.28 -2.74 -12.63
N ALA A 120 -14.55 -2.60 -12.29
CA ALA A 120 -15.60 -3.50 -12.73
C ALA A 120 -15.21 -5.00 -12.53
N ASP A 121 -14.72 -5.30 -11.34
CA ASP A 121 -14.30 -6.65 -10.90
C ASP A 121 -13.11 -7.26 -11.68
N LYS A 122 -12.43 -6.48 -12.52
CA LYS A 122 -11.27 -6.91 -13.32
C LYS A 122 -10.00 -6.19 -12.89
N LEU A 123 -8.88 -6.90 -12.95
CA LEU A 123 -7.55 -6.33 -12.78
C LEU A 123 -7.22 -5.44 -13.98
N THR A 124 -7.01 -4.16 -13.73
CA THR A 124 -6.55 -3.19 -14.74
C THR A 124 -5.08 -2.84 -14.58
N GLU A 125 -4.55 -3.03 -13.35
CA GLU A 125 -3.14 -2.79 -13.05
C GLU A 125 -2.63 -3.86 -12.08
N VAL A 126 -1.39 -4.29 -12.31
CA VAL A 126 -0.64 -5.19 -11.42
C VAL A 126 0.78 -4.63 -11.28
N GLU A 127 1.18 -4.24 -10.08
CA GLU A 127 2.51 -3.74 -9.78
C GLU A 127 3.16 -4.66 -8.73
N LEU A 128 4.32 -5.22 -9.07
CA LEU A 128 5.04 -6.20 -8.27
C LEU A 128 6.46 -5.72 -8.04
N VAL A 129 6.92 -5.82 -6.78
CA VAL A 129 8.31 -5.55 -6.42
C VAL A 129 8.81 -6.68 -5.52
N ALA A 130 9.87 -7.36 -5.94
CA ALA A 130 10.40 -8.53 -5.26
C ALA A 130 11.84 -8.29 -4.78
N THR A 131 12.10 -8.43 -3.48
CA THR A 131 13.42 -8.29 -2.87
C THR A 131 13.88 -9.64 -2.35
N ARG A 132 15.05 -10.10 -2.79
CA ARG A 132 15.57 -11.46 -2.57
C ARG A 132 16.78 -11.53 -1.67
N SER A 133 17.38 -10.37 -1.37
CA SER A 133 18.61 -10.32 -0.54
C SER A 133 18.86 -8.91 -0.02
N SER A 134 19.79 -8.79 0.94
CA SER A 134 20.28 -7.49 1.40
C SER A 134 21.02 -6.70 0.31
N ALA A 135 21.61 -7.37 -0.68
CA ALA A 135 22.20 -6.68 -1.83
C ALA A 135 21.15 -5.94 -2.67
N GLU A 136 19.92 -6.44 -2.73
CA GLU A 136 18.80 -5.81 -3.42
C GLU A 136 18.04 -4.79 -2.54
N GLY A 137 17.93 -5.04 -1.23
CA GLY A 137 17.06 -4.26 -0.33
C GLY A 137 17.78 -3.49 0.77
N LEU A 138 19.13 -3.44 0.78
CA LEU A 138 19.99 -2.93 1.85
C LEU A 138 19.90 -3.76 3.14
N ILE A 139 18.69 -4.14 3.53
CA ILE A 139 18.33 -4.95 4.70
C ILE A 139 17.49 -6.12 4.21
N PHE A 140 17.62 -7.27 4.86
CA PHE A 140 16.84 -8.46 4.54
C PHE A 140 16.81 -9.38 5.77
N ASN A 141 15.77 -9.28 6.59
CA ASN A 141 15.61 -10.05 7.83
C ASN A 141 14.28 -10.81 7.83
N ILE A 142 14.30 -12.04 7.31
CA ILE A 142 13.10 -12.87 7.20
C ILE A 142 12.57 -13.33 8.56
N ASP A 143 13.44 -13.52 9.55
CA ASP A 143 13.03 -13.98 10.87
C ASP A 143 12.15 -12.93 11.58
N GLY A 144 12.38 -11.64 11.31
CA GLY A 144 11.55 -10.54 11.80
C GLY A 144 10.13 -10.50 11.18
N LEU A 145 9.88 -11.31 10.14
CA LEU A 145 8.60 -11.43 9.45
C LEU A 145 7.96 -12.82 9.69
N SER A 146 8.23 -13.43 10.82
CA SER A 146 7.63 -14.73 11.20
C SER A 146 6.16 -14.62 11.58
N ALA A 147 5.71 -13.43 12.01
CA ALA A 147 4.33 -13.12 12.34
C ALA A 147 3.97 -11.68 11.90
N GLN A 148 2.68 -11.45 11.69
CA GLN A 148 2.17 -10.09 11.46
C GLN A 148 2.25 -9.28 12.76
N SER A 149 2.44 -7.98 12.62
CA SER A 149 2.40 -7.04 13.74
C SER A 149 0.98 -6.93 14.32
N GLU A 150 0.86 -7.01 15.64
CA GLU A 150 -0.41 -6.77 16.34
C GLU A 150 -0.92 -5.35 16.10
N VAL A 151 -0.02 -4.37 16.04
CA VAL A 151 -0.38 -2.97 15.80
C VAL A 151 -0.96 -2.78 14.40
N MET A 152 -0.33 -3.36 13.37
CA MET A 152 -0.86 -3.28 12.00
C MET A 152 -2.21 -3.98 11.85
N ASN A 153 -2.41 -5.09 12.57
CA ASN A 153 -3.66 -5.85 12.54
C ASN A 153 -4.75 -5.31 13.49
N TYR A 154 -4.40 -4.39 14.38
CA TYR A 154 -5.40 -3.71 15.21
C TYR A 154 -6.42 -3.01 14.34
N ALA A 155 -7.72 -3.30 14.55
CA ALA A 155 -8.83 -2.61 13.89
C ALA A 155 -9.31 -1.47 14.80
N PRO A 156 -8.98 -0.20 14.48
CA PRO A 156 -9.39 0.93 15.30
C PRO A 156 -10.92 1.05 15.31
N ARG A 157 -11.48 1.50 16.44
CA ARG A 157 -12.90 1.85 16.50
C ARG A 157 -13.18 3.08 15.64
N PRO A 158 -14.42 3.27 15.15
CA PRO A 158 -14.76 4.39 14.27
C PRO A 158 -14.33 5.77 14.79
N GLU A 159 -14.45 6.01 16.12
CA GLU A 159 -14.07 7.27 16.75
C GLU A 159 -12.55 7.51 16.83
N GLN A 160 -11.75 6.48 16.66
CA GLN A 160 -10.29 6.58 16.63
C GLN A 160 -9.76 6.83 15.19
N LEU A 161 -10.56 6.56 14.17
CA LEU A 161 -10.17 6.71 12.80
C LEU A 161 -10.14 8.19 12.39
N SER A 162 -9.06 8.58 11.73
CA SER A 162 -8.98 9.87 11.04
C SER A 162 -9.73 9.81 9.71
N THR A 163 -10.15 10.97 9.22
CA THR A 163 -10.58 11.08 7.82
C THR A 163 -9.42 10.70 6.88
N ARG A 164 -9.74 10.33 5.64
CA ARG A 164 -8.74 10.00 4.62
C ARG A 164 -7.65 11.07 4.50
N ASP A 165 -8.05 12.33 4.41
CA ASP A 165 -7.12 13.45 4.20
C ASP A 165 -6.26 13.71 5.44
N GLU A 166 -6.82 13.57 6.64
CA GLU A 166 -6.06 13.68 7.90
C GLU A 166 -5.05 12.55 8.04
N ALA A 167 -5.42 11.31 7.71
CA ALA A 167 -4.51 10.17 7.73
C ALA A 167 -3.35 10.35 6.72
N ILE A 168 -3.66 10.77 5.49
CA ILE A 168 -2.64 11.11 4.49
C ILE A 168 -1.73 12.22 5.01
N LYS A 169 -2.29 13.30 5.56
CA LYS A 169 -1.51 14.42 6.12
C LYS A 169 -0.57 13.95 7.23
N ALA A 170 -1.04 13.10 8.13
CA ALA A 170 -0.21 12.52 9.18
C ALA A 170 0.98 11.73 8.59
N ALA A 171 0.71 10.82 7.63
CA ALA A 171 1.75 10.03 6.98
C ALA A 171 2.75 10.91 6.19
N MET A 172 2.30 12.00 5.55
CA MET A 172 3.14 12.88 4.74
C MET A 172 4.15 13.71 5.55
N HIS A 173 4.03 13.80 6.88
CA HIS A 173 5.11 14.34 7.72
C HIS A 173 6.39 13.49 7.62
N TYR A 174 6.26 12.21 7.31
CA TYR A 174 7.41 11.31 7.22
C TYR A 174 8.33 11.67 6.03
N PRO A 175 7.89 11.68 4.76
CA PRO A 175 8.73 12.13 3.65
C PRO A 175 9.19 13.58 3.80
N ALA A 176 8.40 14.46 4.42
CA ALA A 176 8.83 15.82 4.71
C ALA A 176 10.04 15.86 5.67
N GLY A 177 10.03 15.01 6.71
CA GLY A 177 11.17 14.85 7.61
C GLY A 177 12.41 14.31 6.90
N LEU A 178 12.25 13.27 6.07
CA LEU A 178 13.36 12.71 5.28
C LEU A 178 14.01 13.74 4.34
N ASN A 179 13.24 14.69 3.81
CA ASN A 179 13.73 15.69 2.87
C ASN A 179 14.53 16.83 3.54
N ALA A 180 14.14 17.27 4.73
CA ALA A 180 14.61 18.56 5.22
C ALA A 180 14.96 18.61 6.71
N ALA A 181 14.63 17.58 7.50
CA ALA A 181 14.77 17.63 8.95
C ALA A 181 16.00 16.89 9.48
N LYS A 182 16.42 17.21 10.71
CA LYS A 182 17.43 16.43 11.45
C LYS A 182 16.79 15.24 12.17
N THR A 183 15.54 15.42 12.58
CA THR A 183 14.71 14.43 13.24
C THR A 183 13.25 14.58 12.77
N PHE A 184 12.40 13.59 12.98
CA PHE A 184 10.97 13.74 12.67
C PHE A 184 10.25 14.72 13.60
N ALA A 185 10.79 14.97 14.80
CA ALA A 185 10.26 15.99 15.71
C ALA A 185 10.34 17.40 15.11
N ASP A 186 11.35 17.69 14.28
CA ASP A 186 11.52 19.02 13.65
C ASP A 186 10.38 19.36 12.66
N VAL A 187 9.68 18.36 12.16
CA VAL A 187 8.51 18.54 11.28
C VAL A 187 7.19 18.20 11.98
N ASN A 188 7.20 18.08 13.31
CA ASN A 188 6.04 17.73 14.12
C ASN A 188 5.32 16.46 13.62
N ALA A 189 6.07 15.44 13.17
CA ALA A 189 5.48 14.18 12.76
C ALA A 189 4.73 13.55 13.96
N PRO A 190 3.45 13.20 13.80
CA PRO A 190 2.57 12.86 14.92
C PRO A 190 2.75 11.41 15.36
N PHE A 191 3.95 11.00 15.73
CA PHE A 191 4.19 9.63 16.23
C PHE A 191 3.60 9.42 17.63
N ALA A 192 3.07 8.22 17.86
CA ALA A 192 2.77 7.72 19.20
C ALA A 192 4.10 7.52 19.98
N ALA A 193 4.02 7.54 21.31
CA ALA A 193 5.22 7.44 22.15
C ALA A 193 5.97 6.09 22.00
N ASP A 194 5.21 5.03 21.67
CA ASP A 194 5.64 3.65 21.45
C ASP A 194 5.72 3.27 19.97
N ALA A 195 5.61 4.25 19.07
CA ALA A 195 5.69 4.02 17.63
C ALA A 195 7.01 3.34 17.23
N TYR A 196 6.91 2.41 16.30
CA TYR A 196 8.07 1.69 15.77
C TYR A 196 8.16 1.78 14.25
N ARG A 197 9.35 1.42 13.73
CA ARG A 197 9.59 1.27 12.29
C ARG A 197 10.32 -0.03 11.98
N TYR A 198 9.77 -0.80 11.03
CA TYR A 198 10.39 -1.98 10.45
C TYR A 198 10.71 -1.73 8.99
N GLU A 199 11.88 -2.20 8.55
CA GLU A 199 12.30 -2.17 7.15
C GLU A 199 12.80 -3.55 6.74
N ASN A 200 12.19 -4.17 5.75
CA ASN A 200 12.50 -5.54 5.28
C ASN A 200 12.66 -6.54 6.46
N GLY A 201 11.79 -6.43 7.48
CA GLY A 201 11.79 -7.30 8.67
C GLY A 201 12.76 -6.90 9.78
N GLN A 202 13.56 -5.85 9.61
CA GLN A 202 14.47 -5.35 10.64
C GLN A 202 13.85 -4.21 11.42
N VAL A 203 13.91 -4.28 12.76
CA VAL A 203 13.53 -3.15 13.62
C VAL A 203 14.55 -2.03 13.45
N MET A 204 14.10 -0.89 12.92
CA MET A 204 14.94 0.27 12.62
C MET A 204 14.68 1.45 13.56
N ALA A 205 13.52 1.50 14.20
CA ALA A 205 13.20 2.45 15.26
C ALA A 205 12.11 1.89 16.20
N GLY A 206 11.99 2.49 17.38
CA GLY A 206 10.98 2.14 18.38
C GLY A 206 11.59 1.51 19.63
N PRO A 207 10.76 1.24 20.68
CA PRO A 207 11.24 0.83 22.00
C PRO A 207 12.22 -0.34 22.00
N ASP A 208 12.00 -1.32 21.13
CA ASP A 208 12.81 -2.54 21.03
C ASP A 208 14.00 -2.41 20.07
N CYS A 209 14.23 -1.22 19.52
CA CYS A 209 15.31 -1.02 18.56
C CYS A 209 16.68 -1.15 19.20
N LYS A 210 17.52 -2.02 18.61
CA LYS A 210 18.94 -2.23 18.96
C LYS A 210 19.88 -1.99 17.79
N PHE A 211 19.32 -1.48 16.67
CA PHE A 211 20.05 -1.31 15.42
C PHE A 211 21.14 -0.23 15.51
N ALA A 212 20.84 0.90 16.17
CA ALA A 212 21.76 2.01 16.32
C ALA A 212 21.50 2.80 17.62
N PRO A 213 22.49 3.52 18.17
CA PRO A 213 22.26 4.43 19.30
C PRO A 213 21.17 5.46 18.97
N GLY A 214 20.24 5.64 19.90
CA GLY A 214 19.13 6.62 19.76
C GLY A 214 17.97 6.16 18.89
N CYS A 215 17.96 4.91 18.42
CA CYS A 215 16.84 4.40 17.61
C CYS A 215 15.59 4.01 18.42
N GLN A 216 15.65 4.05 19.77
CA GLN A 216 14.55 3.66 20.64
C GLN A 216 13.34 4.61 20.56
N ASN A 217 13.49 5.77 19.92
CA ASN A 217 12.40 6.72 19.69
C ASN A 217 12.45 7.24 18.24
N ILE A 218 11.44 6.89 17.46
CA ILE A 218 11.35 7.25 16.05
C ILE A 218 11.32 8.77 15.84
N SER A 219 10.67 9.52 16.74
CA SER A 219 10.54 10.99 16.61
C SER A 219 11.89 11.72 16.69
N THR A 220 12.80 11.21 17.51
CA THR A 220 14.11 11.85 17.79
C THR A 220 15.28 11.14 17.11
N GLN A 221 15.02 10.04 16.39
CA GLN A 221 16.04 9.34 15.62
C GLN A 221 16.69 10.29 14.58
N SER A 222 18.02 10.25 14.46
CA SER A 222 18.73 11.07 13.49
C SER A 222 18.42 10.69 12.06
N LEU A 223 18.06 11.67 11.25
CA LEU A 223 17.83 11.55 9.80
C LEU A 223 19.04 11.94 8.95
N ALA A 224 20.21 12.17 9.57
CA ALA A 224 21.40 12.66 8.88
C ALA A 224 21.86 11.79 7.69
N ILE A 225 21.60 10.48 7.75
CA ILE A 225 21.94 9.56 6.66
C ILE A 225 21.13 9.86 5.39
N PHE A 226 19.88 10.29 5.53
CA PHE A 226 18.98 10.59 4.41
C PHE A 226 19.29 11.93 3.74
N ASN A 227 19.91 12.89 4.45
CA ASN A 227 20.33 14.18 3.89
C ASN A 227 21.34 14.04 2.74
N ARG A 228 21.94 12.87 2.56
CA ARG A 228 22.86 12.54 1.47
C ARG A 228 22.14 12.01 0.21
N LEU A 229 20.88 11.63 0.39
CA LEU A 229 20.00 11.16 -0.68
C LEU A 229 19.28 12.40 -1.25
N GLY A 230 18.93 12.42 -2.50
CA GLY A 230 18.14 13.53 -3.07
C GLY A 230 16.72 13.56 -2.50
N ASP A 231 15.90 14.49 -2.99
CA ASP A 231 14.51 14.63 -2.56
C ASP A 231 13.72 13.32 -2.72
N VAL A 232 12.96 12.99 -1.69
CA VAL A 232 12.07 11.82 -1.70
C VAL A 232 10.86 12.12 -2.59
N GLN A 233 10.74 11.38 -3.67
CA GLN A 233 9.53 11.37 -4.49
C GLN A 233 8.49 10.46 -3.84
N THR A 234 7.30 10.98 -3.58
CA THR A 234 6.27 10.26 -2.83
C THR A 234 4.98 10.15 -3.63
N ARG A 235 4.39 8.96 -3.65
CA ARG A 235 3.07 8.67 -4.18
C ARG A 235 2.20 8.05 -3.08
N VAL A 236 1.00 8.58 -2.85
CA VAL A 236 -0.03 7.89 -2.06
C VAL A 236 -0.58 6.75 -2.91
N VAL A 237 -0.37 5.52 -2.47
CA VAL A 237 -0.75 4.30 -3.21
C VAL A 237 -2.16 3.88 -2.86
N ALA A 238 -2.47 3.85 -1.57
CA ALA A 238 -3.76 3.42 -1.04
C ALA A 238 -3.99 3.99 0.36
N VAL A 239 -5.26 4.08 0.76
CA VAL A 239 -5.67 4.39 2.13
C VAL A 239 -6.74 3.39 2.55
N ASP A 240 -6.41 2.53 3.47
CA ASP A 240 -7.36 1.62 4.10
C ASP A 240 -8.07 2.34 5.26
N GLU A 241 -9.19 2.99 4.92
CA GLU A 241 -9.93 3.83 5.86
C GLU A 241 -10.51 3.04 7.04
N ARG A 242 -10.74 1.72 6.90
CA ARG A 242 -11.25 0.88 8.00
C ARG A 242 -10.17 0.46 8.98
N MET A 243 -8.95 0.29 8.46
CA MET A 243 -7.81 -0.13 9.28
C MET A 243 -6.94 1.03 9.74
N GLY A 244 -7.23 2.26 9.29
CA GLY A 244 -6.38 3.41 9.54
C GLY A 244 -4.98 3.20 8.96
N ILE A 245 -4.87 2.71 7.73
CA ILE A 245 -3.59 2.45 7.08
C ILE A 245 -3.42 3.38 5.88
N VAL A 246 -2.29 4.08 5.81
CA VAL A 246 -1.85 4.83 4.64
C VAL A 246 -0.66 4.10 4.03
N TRP A 247 -0.70 3.85 2.73
CA TRP A 247 0.38 3.20 2.00
C TRP A 247 1.02 4.17 1.03
N LEU A 248 2.29 4.45 1.26
CA LEU A 248 3.10 5.33 0.42
C LEU A 248 4.11 4.52 -0.38
N ARG A 249 4.34 4.92 -1.61
CA ARG A 249 5.55 4.56 -2.34
C ARG A 249 6.47 5.76 -2.34
N MET A 250 7.66 5.57 -1.83
CA MET A 250 8.71 6.58 -1.82
C MET A 250 9.90 6.11 -2.65
N ALA A 251 10.63 7.05 -3.24
CA ALA A 251 11.80 6.75 -4.03
C ALA A 251 12.80 7.90 -4.02
N TRP A 252 14.07 7.58 -3.85
CA TRP A 252 15.16 8.53 -3.91
C TRP A 252 16.45 7.91 -4.44
N GLY A 253 17.33 8.75 -5.00
CA GLY A 253 18.58 8.30 -5.62
C GLY A 253 19.59 7.82 -4.59
N VAL A 254 20.28 6.74 -4.88
CA VAL A 254 21.43 6.24 -4.12
C VAL A 254 22.69 6.59 -4.88
N ARG A 255 23.31 7.75 -4.58
CA ARG A 255 24.45 8.31 -5.31
C ARG A 255 25.66 7.35 -5.34
N GLU A 256 25.87 6.61 -4.26
CA GLU A 256 27.02 5.70 -4.09
C GLU A 256 26.91 4.44 -4.97
N ARG A 257 25.76 4.17 -5.57
CA ARG A 257 25.48 3.01 -6.44
C ARG A 257 25.21 3.40 -7.90
N GLY A 258 25.93 4.38 -8.41
CA GLY A 258 25.82 4.75 -9.84
C GLY A 258 24.50 5.40 -10.22
N GLY A 259 23.75 5.94 -9.25
CA GLY A 259 22.47 6.58 -9.47
C GLY A 259 21.27 5.62 -9.38
N ASP A 260 21.43 4.42 -8.86
CA ASP A 260 20.33 3.54 -8.54
C ASP A 260 19.35 4.23 -7.57
N GLN A 261 18.12 3.78 -7.57
CA GLN A 261 17.04 4.35 -6.77
C GLN A 261 16.63 3.37 -5.68
N LEU A 262 16.65 3.82 -4.43
CA LEU A 262 15.94 3.12 -3.36
C LEU A 262 14.45 3.36 -3.53
N THR A 263 13.68 2.30 -3.66
CA THR A 263 12.23 2.32 -3.72
C THR A 263 11.71 1.66 -2.46
N VAL A 264 10.84 2.37 -1.75
CA VAL A 264 10.26 1.95 -0.47
C VAL A 264 8.75 1.95 -0.60
N TRP A 265 8.13 0.85 -0.25
CA TRP A 265 6.69 0.70 -0.08
C TRP A 265 6.43 0.68 1.41
N GLU A 266 5.88 1.77 1.92
CA GLU A 266 5.83 2.04 3.35
C GLU A 266 4.40 2.21 3.82
N THR A 267 4.03 1.41 4.80
CA THR A 267 2.71 1.32 5.40
C THR A 267 2.71 2.04 6.73
N PHE A 268 1.82 3.00 6.89
CA PHE A 268 1.66 3.80 8.11
C PHE A 268 0.36 3.41 8.80
N LYS A 269 0.43 3.02 10.06
CA LYS A 269 -0.72 2.79 10.92
C LYS A 269 -1.11 4.07 11.62
N VAL A 270 -2.28 4.65 11.28
CA VAL A 270 -2.72 5.96 11.75
C VAL A 270 -4.09 5.83 12.43
N TYR A 271 -4.15 6.12 13.71
CA TYR A 271 -5.39 6.27 14.48
C TYR A 271 -5.16 7.20 15.68
N ASP A 272 -6.24 7.71 16.31
CA ASP A 272 -6.18 8.73 17.37
C ASP A 272 -5.28 9.93 16.97
N GLY A 273 -5.24 10.28 15.67
CA GLY A 273 -4.43 11.36 15.13
C GLY A 273 -2.92 11.10 15.16
N LYS A 274 -2.47 9.86 15.42
CA LYS A 274 -1.05 9.50 15.57
C LYS A 274 -0.63 8.35 14.65
N ILE A 275 0.65 8.33 14.31
CA ILE A 275 1.31 7.21 13.63
C ILE A 275 1.82 6.24 14.72
N HIS A 276 1.32 5.02 14.73
CA HIS A 276 1.67 3.98 15.71
C HIS A 276 2.70 2.98 15.18
N ALA A 277 2.70 2.76 13.87
CA ALA A 277 3.66 1.86 13.24
C ALA A 277 3.99 2.33 11.83
N VAL A 278 5.21 2.02 11.42
CA VAL A 278 5.71 2.20 10.05
C VAL A 278 6.37 0.89 9.63
N GLU A 279 5.87 0.25 8.59
CA GLU A 279 6.43 -1.00 8.07
C GLU A 279 6.70 -0.87 6.58
N ALA A 280 7.91 -1.25 6.16
CA ALA A 280 8.36 -1.04 4.81
C ALA A 280 8.95 -2.30 4.19
N PHE A 281 8.56 -2.56 2.92
CA PHE A 281 9.36 -3.36 2.01
C PHE A 281 10.07 -2.44 1.04
N MET A 282 11.35 -2.66 0.86
CA MET A 282 12.19 -1.79 0.05
C MET A 282 13.12 -2.56 -0.87
N ARG A 283 13.41 -1.95 -2.01
CA ARG A 283 14.31 -2.47 -3.02
C ARG A 283 15.10 -1.37 -3.73
N ILE A 284 16.32 -1.65 -4.08
CA ILE A 284 17.12 -0.82 -4.99
C ILE A 284 16.79 -1.22 -6.42
N LEU A 285 16.40 -0.22 -7.22
CA LEU A 285 16.11 -0.37 -8.63
C LEU A 285 17.04 0.52 -9.46
N PRO A 286 17.49 0.09 -10.66
CA PRO A 286 18.25 0.95 -11.56
C PRO A 286 17.48 2.24 -11.89
N VAL A 287 18.21 3.38 -11.97
CA VAL A 287 17.62 4.71 -12.27
C VAL A 287 16.77 4.72 -13.53
N ALA A 288 17.18 3.98 -14.55
CA ALA A 288 16.42 3.83 -15.81
C ALA A 288 15.02 3.25 -15.61
N LYS A 289 14.73 2.69 -14.43
CA LYS A 289 13.44 2.10 -14.06
C LYS A 289 12.67 2.95 -13.05
N ARG A 290 12.99 4.25 -12.95
CA ARG A 290 12.26 5.18 -12.06
C ARG A 290 10.77 5.09 -12.32
N ASN A 291 10.04 4.94 -11.22
CA ASN A 291 8.57 4.97 -11.14
C ASN A 291 7.82 3.90 -11.94
N GLY A 292 8.47 3.20 -12.89
CA GLY A 292 7.76 2.28 -13.79
C GLY A 292 6.57 2.93 -14.52
N GLY A 293 6.51 4.30 -14.48
CA GLY A 293 5.39 5.06 -15.02
C GLY A 293 4.08 4.95 -14.21
N TRP A 294 4.15 4.58 -12.96
CA TRP A 294 3.04 4.59 -12.02
C TRP A 294 2.97 5.95 -11.30
N GLU A 295 2.43 6.95 -11.92
CA GLU A 295 2.22 8.29 -11.36
C GLU A 295 0.75 8.54 -11.04
#